data_6464fcf215d8dced10c81399e39499ad
#
_entry.id   6464fcf215d8dced10c81399e39499ad
#
_cell.length_a   1.000
_cell.length_b   1.000
_cell.length_c   1.000
_cell.angle_alpha   90.00
_cell.angle_beta   90.00
_cell.angle_gamma   90.00
#
_symmetry.space_group_name_H-M   'P 1'
#
loop_
_entity.id
_entity.type
_entity.pdbx_description
1 polymer ?
#
loop_
_entity_poly.entity_id
_entity_poly.type
_entity_poly.pdbx_seq_one_letter_code
_entity_poly.pdbx_strand_id
1 'polypeptide(L)'
;MFRKANAVPQNTSNHILGINIDSQRILLVYGNLSGLISERLEFASPSSAPFPAFLSELSSHADRLLMITQAQRLPLPDVVSVSVAGNYDAKTGVVGSSLEFVQWRAESLRSQLELRFNLPVYAETKANAGMLAEMLFGATGSLSNAFYFTFTPRVRLSLLSEGQVYHNPGATAGSIGKLRLSSSENLPEKAQTLNDVASGLGLLRLAQFRHPTHWDPDLQLPDLLQSALDRDPFALEVIDQAAAIFGCHLECLVHSLRPEKIIIGHPFHLLGEAWLKPMTDALSQASGLGGGELSQIQASALGSRQPELEALAPAIMALRGARER
;
A
#
# COMPACT_ATOMS: atom_id res chain seq x y z
N MET A 1 14.31 -14.76 28.39
CA MET A 1 15.08 -13.56 28.80
C MET A 1 14.81 -12.51 27.71
N PHE A 2 13.80 -11.67 27.91
CA PHE A 2 13.40 -10.64 26.92
C PHE A 2 14.44 -9.51 26.96
N ARG A 3 15.15 -9.29 25.83
CA ARG A 3 15.97 -8.08 25.69
C ARG A 3 15.03 -6.87 25.78
N LYS A 4 15.29 -5.98 26.74
CA LYS A 4 14.63 -4.69 26.86
C LYS A 4 14.74 -3.99 25.50
N ALA A 5 13.60 -3.59 24.93
CA ALA A 5 13.56 -2.63 23.85
C ALA A 5 14.37 -1.40 24.31
N ASN A 6 15.31 -0.98 23.50
CA ASN A 6 16.09 0.22 23.77
C ASN A 6 15.12 1.38 23.97
N ALA A 7 15.21 2.04 25.10
CA ALA A 7 14.40 3.20 25.42
C ALA A 7 14.56 4.25 24.31
N VAL A 8 13.46 4.72 23.77
CA VAL A 8 13.43 5.86 22.82
C VAL A 8 14.12 7.04 23.51
N PRO A 9 15.12 7.68 22.89
CA PRO A 9 15.79 8.83 23.50
C PRO A 9 14.78 9.94 23.77
N GLN A 10 14.78 10.50 24.97
CA GLN A 10 13.85 11.57 25.39
C GLN A 10 14.13 12.92 24.70
N ASN A 11 15.11 13.01 23.83
CA ASN A 11 15.43 14.24 23.10
C ASN A 11 14.75 14.17 21.71
N THR A 12 13.59 14.75 21.62
CA THR A 12 12.65 14.64 20.50
C THR A 12 13.01 15.57 19.36
N SER A 13 14.00 15.24 18.58
CA SER A 13 13.99 15.62 17.20
C SER A 13 12.91 14.79 16.51
N ASN A 14 12.08 15.44 15.70
CA ASN A 14 10.91 14.78 15.11
C ASN A 14 11.18 14.32 13.68
N HIS A 15 12.41 13.89 13.36
CA HIS A 15 12.84 13.63 11.99
C HIS A 15 12.89 12.15 11.64
N ILE A 16 12.36 11.81 10.47
CA ILE A 16 12.16 10.44 10.00
C ILE A 16 12.76 10.31 8.61
N LEU A 17 13.58 9.28 8.40
CA LEU A 17 13.88 8.76 7.07
C LEU A 17 12.79 7.76 6.69
N GLY A 18 11.88 8.16 5.80
CA GLY A 18 10.81 7.31 5.29
C GLY A 18 11.24 6.59 4.01
N ILE A 19 10.90 5.32 3.89
CA ILE A 19 11.23 4.45 2.75
C ILE A 19 9.95 3.76 2.29
N ASN A 20 9.51 4.00 1.06
CA ASN A 20 8.41 3.25 0.44
C ASN A 20 9.00 2.34 -0.64
N ILE A 21 8.94 1.04 -0.40
CA ILE A 21 9.53 0.00 -1.26
C ILE A 21 8.41 -0.65 -2.08
N ASP A 22 8.42 -0.40 -3.39
CA ASP A 22 7.54 -1.07 -4.35
C ASP A 22 8.39 -1.87 -5.36
N SER A 23 7.78 -2.78 -6.11
CA SER A 23 8.47 -3.58 -7.13
C SER A 23 8.97 -2.77 -8.32
N GLN A 24 8.37 -1.62 -8.60
CA GLN A 24 8.75 -0.74 -9.70
C GLN A 24 9.59 0.45 -9.26
N ARG A 25 9.30 1.01 -8.08
CA ARG A 25 9.90 2.25 -7.60
C ARG A 25 10.19 2.18 -6.12
N ILE A 26 11.22 2.90 -5.71
CA ILE A 26 11.51 3.18 -4.31
C ILE A 26 11.43 4.68 -4.13
N LEU A 27 10.67 5.10 -3.12
CA LEU A 27 10.58 6.49 -2.71
C LEU A 27 11.23 6.65 -1.33
N LEU A 28 12.20 7.53 -1.25
CA LEU A 28 12.81 8.01 -0.02
C LEU A 28 12.24 9.38 0.31
N VAL A 29 11.89 9.60 1.55
CA VAL A 29 11.44 10.90 2.06
C VAL A 29 12.15 11.24 3.35
N TYR A 30 12.49 12.51 3.51
CA TYR A 30 12.88 13.06 4.79
C TYR A 30 11.74 13.92 5.31
N GLY A 31 11.19 13.55 6.45
CA GLY A 31 10.02 14.21 7.01
C GLY A 31 10.00 14.20 8.53
N ASN A 32 8.85 14.54 9.12
CA ASN A 32 8.69 14.63 10.57
C ASN A 32 7.38 13.99 11.06
N LEU A 33 7.17 13.99 12.38
CA LEU A 33 5.98 13.42 13.04
C LEU A 33 4.65 14.11 12.67
N SER A 34 4.69 15.30 12.07
CA SER A 34 3.48 15.97 11.58
C SER A 34 3.13 15.62 10.13
N GLY A 35 3.94 14.77 9.48
CA GLY A 35 3.78 14.40 8.07
C GLY A 35 4.27 15.49 7.10
N LEU A 36 5.03 16.48 7.58
CA LEU A 36 5.70 17.43 6.71
C LEU A 36 6.92 16.75 6.08
N ILE A 37 7.06 16.87 4.77
CA ILE A 37 8.15 16.32 3.98
C ILE A 37 9.01 17.50 3.49
N SER A 38 10.29 17.45 3.83
CA SER A 38 11.26 18.48 3.45
C SER A 38 12.01 18.11 2.18
N GLU A 39 12.28 16.80 2.00
CA GLU A 39 13.01 16.30 0.83
C GLU A 39 12.45 14.95 0.39
N ARG A 40 12.57 14.69 -0.91
CA ARG A 40 12.20 13.40 -1.52
C ARG A 40 13.18 13.01 -2.62
N LEU A 41 13.37 11.70 -2.77
CA LEU A 41 14.14 11.12 -3.85
C LEU A 41 13.48 9.83 -4.30
N GLU A 42 13.30 9.66 -5.60
CA GLU A 42 12.66 8.48 -6.18
C GLU A 42 13.60 7.84 -7.20
N PHE A 43 13.64 6.50 -7.24
CA PHE A 43 14.44 5.75 -8.20
C PHE A 43 13.78 4.40 -8.54
N ALA A 44 14.21 3.79 -9.64
CA ALA A 44 13.71 2.49 -10.06
C ALA A 44 14.04 1.41 -9.02
N SER A 45 13.09 0.54 -8.73
CA SER A 45 13.31 -0.54 -7.77
C SER A 45 14.14 -1.67 -8.38
N PRO A 46 15.28 -2.04 -7.80
CA PRO A 46 16.03 -3.24 -8.21
C PRO A 46 15.39 -4.52 -7.67
N SER A 47 14.07 -4.67 -7.82
CA SER A 47 13.27 -5.77 -7.23
C SER A 47 13.69 -7.17 -7.67
N SER A 48 14.34 -7.29 -8.83
CA SER A 48 14.91 -8.55 -9.34
C SER A 48 16.32 -8.83 -8.82
N ALA A 49 16.97 -7.86 -8.17
CA ALA A 49 18.33 -8.04 -7.65
C ALA A 49 18.34 -8.85 -6.33
N PRO A 50 19.43 -9.53 -6.02
CA PRO A 50 19.64 -10.11 -4.70
C PRO A 50 19.58 -9.05 -3.60
N PHE A 51 19.10 -9.43 -2.41
CA PHE A 51 18.87 -8.49 -1.30
C PHE A 51 20.11 -7.65 -0.94
N PRO A 52 21.34 -8.17 -0.91
CA PRO A 52 22.52 -7.33 -0.63
C PRO A 52 22.77 -6.23 -1.66
N ALA A 53 22.51 -6.51 -2.95
CA ALA A 53 22.64 -5.50 -4.02
C ALA A 53 21.56 -4.42 -3.88
N PHE A 54 20.31 -4.82 -3.62
CA PHE A 54 19.23 -3.90 -3.28
C PHE A 54 19.61 -2.99 -2.10
N LEU A 55 20.10 -3.56 -1.01
CA LEU A 55 20.47 -2.82 0.21
C LEU A 55 21.60 -1.81 -0.08
N SER A 56 22.57 -2.19 -0.91
CA SER A 56 23.66 -1.29 -1.34
C SER A 56 23.13 -0.11 -2.14
N GLU A 57 22.24 -0.33 -3.10
CA GLU A 57 21.65 0.70 -3.92
C GLU A 57 20.75 1.64 -3.10
N LEU A 58 19.87 1.07 -2.28
CA LEU A 58 19.05 1.82 -1.32
C LEU A 58 19.92 2.72 -0.42
N SER A 59 21.01 2.17 0.10
CA SER A 59 21.94 2.89 0.98
C SER A 59 22.56 4.08 0.26
N SER A 60 23.02 3.91 -0.96
CA SER A 60 23.63 4.98 -1.76
C SER A 60 22.65 6.14 -1.99
N HIS A 61 21.40 5.81 -2.34
CA HIS A 61 20.35 6.83 -2.53
C HIS A 61 19.93 7.51 -1.22
N ALA A 62 19.88 6.77 -0.11
CA ALA A 62 19.61 7.32 1.21
C ALA A 62 20.72 8.28 1.66
N ASP A 63 21.99 7.92 1.47
CA ASP A 63 23.13 8.80 1.76
C ASP A 63 23.04 10.09 0.96
N ARG A 64 22.69 10.00 -0.33
CA ARG A 64 22.48 11.18 -1.17
C ARG A 64 21.36 12.09 -0.63
N LEU A 65 20.21 11.51 -0.23
CA LEU A 65 19.12 12.28 0.36
C LEU A 65 19.59 12.97 1.66
N LEU A 66 20.29 12.25 2.54
CA LEU A 66 20.80 12.79 3.80
C LEU A 66 21.88 13.86 3.59
N MET A 67 22.70 13.76 2.56
CA MET A 67 23.63 14.85 2.19
C MET A 67 22.88 16.14 1.78
N ILE A 68 21.79 16.00 1.02
CA ILE A 68 20.94 17.16 0.64
C ILE A 68 20.34 17.81 1.89
N THR A 69 19.78 17.02 2.80
CA THR A 69 19.17 17.54 4.03
C THR A 69 20.20 18.21 4.96
N GLN A 70 21.40 17.65 5.04
CA GLN A 70 22.52 18.26 5.82
C GLN A 70 22.97 19.58 5.21
N ALA A 71 23.06 19.69 3.87
CA ALA A 71 23.39 20.94 3.19
C ALA A 71 22.37 22.05 3.49
N GLN A 72 21.11 21.66 3.75
CA GLN A 72 20.03 22.55 4.20
C GLN A 72 20.02 22.78 5.72
N ARG A 73 20.99 22.25 6.44
CA ARG A 73 21.10 22.31 7.92
C ARG A 73 19.93 21.65 8.66
N LEU A 74 19.27 20.67 8.04
CA LEU A 74 18.26 19.86 8.74
C LEU A 74 18.96 18.85 9.65
N PRO A 75 18.36 18.51 10.80
CA PRO A 75 18.89 17.49 11.72
C PRO A 75 19.02 16.12 11.05
N LEU A 76 19.83 15.24 11.61
CA LEU A 76 19.81 13.82 11.19
C LEU A 76 18.49 13.16 11.63
N PRO A 77 18.01 12.15 10.88
CA PRO A 77 16.82 11.40 11.30
C PRO A 77 17.10 10.61 12.59
N ASP A 78 16.09 10.47 13.44
CA ASP A 78 16.17 9.67 14.67
C ASP A 78 15.70 8.24 14.45
N VAL A 79 14.89 8.02 13.42
CA VAL A 79 14.26 6.73 13.13
C VAL A 79 14.14 6.53 11.63
N VAL A 80 14.06 5.25 11.23
CA VAL A 80 13.71 4.85 9.88
C VAL A 80 12.29 4.29 9.89
N SER A 81 11.48 4.70 8.92
CA SER A 81 10.12 4.22 8.70
C SER A 81 10.02 3.54 7.34
N VAL A 82 9.40 2.38 7.26
CA VAL A 82 9.36 1.60 6.02
C VAL A 82 7.96 1.12 5.70
N SER A 83 7.53 1.39 4.48
CA SER A 83 6.40 0.74 3.82
C SER A 83 6.93 -0.20 2.75
N VAL A 84 6.59 -1.49 2.79
CA VAL A 84 7.11 -2.47 1.85
C VAL A 84 5.99 -3.25 1.16
N ALA A 85 6.05 -3.33 -0.17
CA ALA A 85 5.14 -4.16 -0.94
C ALA A 85 5.42 -5.66 -0.68
N GLY A 86 4.42 -6.50 -0.93
CA GLY A 86 4.55 -7.94 -0.75
C GLY A 86 4.25 -8.43 0.66
N ASN A 87 4.80 -9.58 1.01
CA ASN A 87 4.63 -10.18 2.33
C ASN A 87 5.75 -9.74 3.26
N TYR A 88 5.40 -9.04 4.31
CA TYR A 88 6.33 -8.62 5.35
C TYR A 88 5.71 -8.88 6.72
N ASP A 89 6.42 -9.60 7.58
CA ASP A 89 6.00 -9.86 8.94
C ASP A 89 6.53 -8.75 9.87
N ALA A 90 5.65 -7.85 10.26
CA ALA A 90 5.99 -6.71 11.11
C ALA A 90 6.51 -7.14 12.50
N LYS A 91 6.16 -8.34 12.97
CA LYS A 91 6.62 -8.86 14.26
C LYS A 91 8.06 -9.33 14.20
N THR A 92 8.42 -10.11 13.18
CA THR A 92 9.76 -10.69 13.03
C THR A 92 10.70 -9.79 12.22
N GLY A 93 10.18 -8.87 11.43
CA GLY A 93 10.97 -8.00 10.56
C GLY A 93 11.42 -8.65 9.26
N VAL A 94 10.84 -9.80 8.90
CA VAL A 94 11.28 -10.65 7.79
C VAL A 94 10.38 -10.49 6.58
N VAL A 95 11.00 -10.44 5.39
CA VAL A 95 10.30 -10.50 4.10
C VAL A 95 9.91 -11.95 3.83
N GLY A 96 8.61 -12.19 3.67
CA GLY A 96 8.08 -13.49 3.32
C GLY A 96 8.19 -13.80 1.83
N SER A 97 7.72 -14.99 1.44
CA SER A 97 7.63 -15.35 0.03
C SER A 97 6.69 -14.39 -0.71
N SER A 98 7.21 -13.70 -1.70
CA SER A 98 6.50 -12.70 -2.48
C SER A 98 6.95 -12.79 -3.93
N LEU A 99 6.03 -12.54 -4.87
CA LEU A 99 6.38 -12.45 -6.28
C LEU A 99 6.99 -11.08 -6.63
N GLU A 100 6.79 -10.11 -5.76
CA GLU A 100 7.37 -8.77 -5.89
C GLU A 100 8.89 -8.79 -5.66
N PHE A 101 9.34 -9.65 -4.74
CA PHE A 101 10.74 -9.74 -4.31
C PHE A 101 11.16 -11.20 -4.15
N VAL A 102 11.24 -11.92 -5.26
CA VAL A 102 11.48 -13.38 -5.26
C VAL A 102 12.80 -13.76 -4.57
N GLN A 103 13.82 -12.92 -4.74
CA GLN A 103 15.17 -13.17 -4.20
C GLN A 103 15.36 -12.70 -2.76
N TRP A 104 14.33 -12.10 -2.12
CA TRP A 104 14.43 -11.58 -0.75
C TRP A 104 13.76 -12.47 0.29
N ARG A 105 13.43 -13.69 -0.09
CA ARG A 105 12.75 -14.63 0.80
C ARG A 105 13.58 -14.90 2.06
N ALA A 106 12.91 -14.73 3.22
CA ALA A 106 13.47 -14.90 4.55
C ALA A 106 14.57 -13.87 4.95
N GLU A 107 14.72 -12.80 4.17
CA GLU A 107 15.63 -11.71 4.56
C GLU A 107 15.02 -10.87 5.69
N SER A 108 15.84 -10.55 6.68
CA SER A 108 15.46 -9.68 7.79
C SER A 108 15.65 -8.22 7.41
N LEU A 109 14.67 -7.65 6.67
CA LEU A 109 14.70 -6.27 6.21
C LEU A 109 14.94 -5.29 7.39
N ARG A 110 14.18 -5.45 8.49
CA ARG A 110 14.33 -4.58 9.67
C ARG A 110 15.75 -4.59 10.21
N SER A 111 16.29 -5.74 10.53
CA SER A 111 17.61 -5.85 11.16
C SER A 111 18.73 -5.35 10.25
N GLN A 112 18.61 -5.56 8.93
CA GLN A 112 19.60 -5.05 7.98
C GLN A 112 19.56 -3.52 7.88
N LEU A 113 18.38 -2.92 7.91
CA LEU A 113 18.24 -1.46 7.91
C LEU A 113 18.67 -0.86 9.26
N GLU A 114 18.35 -1.50 10.40
CA GLU A 114 18.85 -1.10 11.72
C GLU A 114 20.39 -1.10 11.77
N LEU A 115 21.02 -2.15 11.23
CA LEU A 115 22.47 -2.23 11.13
C LEU A 115 23.04 -1.15 10.21
N ARG A 116 22.41 -0.92 9.06
CA ARG A 116 22.89 0.04 8.05
C ARG A 116 22.83 1.49 8.53
N PHE A 117 21.72 1.89 9.15
CA PHE A 117 21.50 3.27 9.56
C PHE A 117 21.86 3.54 11.04
N ASN A 118 22.08 2.51 11.83
CA ASN A 118 22.24 2.59 13.28
C ASN A 118 21.09 3.37 13.96
N LEU A 119 19.88 3.15 13.49
CA LEU A 119 18.64 3.80 13.93
C LEU A 119 17.55 2.74 14.15
N PRO A 120 16.58 2.98 15.05
CA PRO A 120 15.38 2.17 15.15
C PRO A 120 14.61 2.15 13.83
N VAL A 121 14.10 0.96 13.43
CA VAL A 121 13.34 0.78 12.19
C VAL A 121 11.93 0.30 12.51
N TYR A 122 10.94 1.05 12.03
CA TYR A 122 9.53 0.69 12.07
C TYR A 122 9.06 0.39 10.66
N ALA A 123 8.62 -0.83 10.43
CA ALA A 123 8.26 -1.28 9.09
C ALA A 123 6.91 -2.00 9.07
N GLU A 124 6.14 -1.76 8.02
CA GLU A 124 4.83 -2.35 7.75
C GLU A 124 4.68 -2.77 6.29
N THR A 125 3.71 -3.65 6.04
CA THR A 125 3.27 -3.89 4.67
C THR A 125 2.67 -2.61 4.08
N LYS A 126 2.74 -2.44 2.76
CA LYS A 126 2.20 -1.27 2.08
C LYS A 126 0.71 -1.02 2.40
N ALA A 127 -0.10 -2.08 2.48
CA ALA A 127 -1.50 -1.94 2.84
C ALA A 127 -1.69 -1.44 4.27
N ASN A 128 -0.92 -1.97 5.23
CA ASN A 128 -0.98 -1.51 6.62
C ASN A 128 -0.45 -0.08 6.76
N ALA A 129 0.65 0.25 6.09
CA ALA A 129 1.19 1.61 6.07
C ALA A 129 0.19 2.62 5.50
N GLY A 130 -0.57 2.23 4.47
CA GLY A 130 -1.67 3.03 3.92
C GLY A 130 -2.81 3.25 4.92
N MET A 131 -3.23 2.19 5.62
CA MET A 131 -4.23 2.32 6.71
C MET A 131 -3.72 3.23 7.82
N LEU A 132 -2.47 3.06 8.27
CA LEU A 132 -1.87 3.92 9.28
C LEU A 132 -1.80 5.38 8.83
N ALA A 133 -1.49 5.63 7.57
CA ALA A 133 -1.48 6.99 7.01
C ALA A 133 -2.89 7.60 6.98
N GLU A 134 -3.93 6.83 6.64
CA GLU A 134 -5.33 7.26 6.73
C GLU A 134 -5.78 7.54 8.17
N MET A 135 -5.31 6.78 9.14
CA MET A 135 -5.57 7.03 10.57
C MET A 135 -4.92 8.33 11.05
N LEU A 136 -3.74 8.64 10.55
CA LEU A 136 -2.96 9.80 10.99
C LEU A 136 -3.36 11.11 10.30
N PHE A 137 -3.69 11.03 9.01
CA PHE A 137 -3.79 12.21 8.13
C PHE A 137 -5.04 12.22 7.24
N GLY A 138 -5.79 11.12 7.21
CA GLY A 138 -6.90 10.91 6.28
C GLY A 138 -8.25 10.75 6.97
N ALA A 139 -8.97 9.72 6.55
CA ALA A 139 -10.41 9.58 6.76
C ALA A 139 -10.81 8.63 7.89
N THR A 140 -9.85 8.00 8.61
CA THR A 140 -10.17 6.92 9.58
C THR A 140 -9.82 7.24 11.03
N GLY A 141 -9.35 8.44 11.36
CA GLY A 141 -8.77 8.76 12.67
C GLY A 141 -9.62 8.43 13.91
N SER A 142 -10.94 8.34 13.77
CA SER A 142 -11.88 8.00 14.86
C SER A 142 -12.63 6.71 14.68
N LEU A 143 -12.34 5.93 13.61
CA LEU A 143 -13.05 4.68 13.31
C LEU A 143 -12.47 3.51 14.10
N SER A 144 -13.32 2.57 14.47
CA SER A 144 -12.92 1.32 15.10
C SER A 144 -12.69 0.21 14.08
N ASN A 145 -13.50 0.18 13.01
CA ASN A 145 -13.45 -0.87 12.00
C ASN A 145 -13.45 -0.26 10.60
N ALA A 146 -12.42 -0.54 9.82
CA ALA A 146 -12.32 -0.06 8.43
C ALA A 146 -11.52 -1.01 7.57
N PHE A 147 -11.76 -0.94 6.25
CA PHE A 147 -10.96 -1.61 5.23
C PHE A 147 -10.19 -0.56 4.44
N TYR A 148 -8.93 -0.85 4.17
CA TYR A 148 -8.11 -0.10 3.24
C TYR A 148 -7.54 -1.05 2.19
N PHE A 149 -7.73 -0.72 0.92
CA PHE A 149 -7.27 -1.52 -0.20
C PHE A 149 -6.15 -0.82 -0.96
N THR A 150 -5.11 -1.59 -1.30
CA THR A 150 -4.10 -1.21 -2.29
C THR A 150 -4.10 -2.23 -3.43
N PHE A 151 -3.71 -1.80 -4.64
CA PHE A 151 -3.93 -2.56 -5.89
C PHE A 151 -2.65 -2.85 -6.66
N THR A 152 -1.52 -2.31 -6.23
CA THR A 152 -0.24 -2.50 -6.91
C THR A 152 0.81 -3.13 -6.00
N PRO A 153 1.56 -4.08 -6.51
CA PRO A 153 1.29 -4.80 -7.78
C PRO A 153 0.10 -5.76 -7.69
N ARG A 154 -0.43 -6.00 -6.48
CA ARG A 154 -1.53 -6.91 -6.16
C ARG A 154 -2.58 -6.26 -5.30
N VAL A 155 -3.78 -6.84 -5.35
CA VAL A 155 -4.86 -6.46 -4.43
C VAL A 155 -4.52 -6.93 -3.01
N ARG A 156 -4.45 -6.00 -2.09
CA ARG A 156 -4.23 -6.23 -0.66
C ARG A 156 -5.23 -5.45 0.18
N LEU A 157 -5.64 -6.06 1.27
CA LEU A 157 -6.48 -5.46 2.31
C LEU A 157 -5.63 -5.18 3.55
N SER A 158 -5.77 -4.00 4.13
CA SER A 158 -5.49 -3.77 5.56
C SER A 158 -6.81 -3.69 6.31
N LEU A 159 -6.90 -4.39 7.42
CA LEU A 159 -8.06 -4.41 8.30
C LEU A 159 -7.75 -3.60 9.55
N LEU A 160 -8.54 -2.56 9.79
CA LEU A 160 -8.64 -1.89 11.08
C LEU A 160 -9.72 -2.61 11.88
N SER A 161 -9.40 -3.09 13.07
CA SER A 161 -10.34 -3.72 14.00
C SER A 161 -10.09 -3.19 15.40
N GLU A 162 -11.15 -2.74 16.07
CA GLU A 162 -11.06 -2.14 17.41
C GLU A 162 -10.04 -0.99 17.49
N GLY A 163 -9.93 -0.21 16.42
CA GLY A 163 -9.00 0.91 16.31
C GLY A 163 -7.53 0.53 16.12
N GLN A 164 -7.24 -0.76 15.87
CA GLN A 164 -5.89 -1.24 15.62
C GLN A 164 -5.78 -1.96 14.29
N VAL A 165 -4.66 -1.78 13.61
CA VAL A 165 -4.35 -2.54 12.38
C VAL A 165 -4.14 -4.00 12.75
N TYR A 166 -4.88 -4.89 12.07
CA TYR A 166 -4.82 -6.32 12.32
C TYR A 166 -3.55 -6.95 11.74
N HIS A 167 -2.83 -7.67 12.58
CA HIS A 167 -1.65 -8.44 12.20
C HIS A 167 -1.87 -9.93 12.48
N ASN A 168 -1.58 -10.79 11.49
CA ASN A 168 -1.56 -12.22 11.71
C ASN A 168 -0.14 -12.80 11.66
N PRO A 169 0.13 -13.93 12.33
CA PRO A 169 1.38 -14.66 12.16
C PRO A 169 1.61 -15.04 10.68
N GLY A 170 2.83 -14.81 10.18
CA GLY A 170 3.20 -15.13 8.80
C GLY A 170 2.81 -14.11 7.74
N ALA A 171 2.31 -12.93 8.13
CA ALA A 171 2.07 -11.78 7.24
C ALA A 171 1.23 -12.06 5.99
N THR A 172 0.27 -12.97 6.09
CA THR A 172 -0.59 -13.37 4.97
C THR A 172 -1.99 -12.75 5.02
N ALA A 173 -2.35 -12.08 6.15
CA ALA A 173 -3.61 -11.36 6.26
C ALA A 173 -3.77 -10.36 5.11
N GLY A 174 -5.00 -10.16 4.69
CA GLY A 174 -5.30 -9.21 3.62
C GLY A 174 -4.91 -9.65 2.20
N SER A 175 -4.46 -10.89 1.99
CA SER A 175 -4.13 -11.41 0.64
C SER A 175 -5.38 -11.72 -0.19
N ILE A 176 -6.37 -10.84 -0.19
CA ILE A 176 -7.68 -11.04 -0.83
C ILE A 176 -7.58 -11.16 -2.35
N GLY A 177 -6.54 -10.62 -2.97
CA GLY A 177 -6.30 -10.80 -4.39
C GLY A 177 -6.19 -12.25 -4.84
N LYS A 178 -6.03 -13.21 -3.91
CA LYS A 178 -6.04 -14.65 -4.16
C LYS A 178 -7.45 -15.27 -4.16
N LEU A 179 -8.48 -14.51 -3.84
CA LEU A 179 -9.87 -14.99 -3.93
C LEU A 179 -10.16 -15.42 -5.37
N ARG A 180 -10.79 -16.58 -5.51
CA ARG A 180 -11.14 -17.11 -6.83
C ARG A 180 -12.33 -16.36 -7.39
N LEU A 181 -12.29 -16.13 -8.70
CA LEU A 181 -13.40 -15.52 -9.41
C LEU A 181 -14.59 -16.50 -9.44
N SER A 182 -15.78 -15.98 -9.25
CA SER A 182 -17.03 -16.77 -9.30
C SER A 182 -17.47 -17.07 -10.73
N SER A 183 -17.06 -16.25 -11.70
CA SER A 183 -17.30 -16.40 -13.13
C SER A 183 -16.06 -15.98 -13.92
N SER A 184 -15.82 -16.61 -15.05
CA SER A 184 -14.75 -16.24 -16.00
C SER A 184 -15.28 -15.73 -17.34
N GLU A 185 -16.60 -15.46 -17.45
CA GLU A 185 -17.18 -14.93 -18.66
C GLU A 185 -16.62 -13.56 -19.00
N ASN A 186 -16.26 -13.37 -20.26
CA ASN A 186 -15.64 -12.11 -20.74
C ASN A 186 -14.33 -11.72 -20.05
N LEU A 187 -13.57 -12.70 -19.52
CA LEU A 187 -12.27 -12.52 -18.90
C LEU A 187 -11.18 -13.29 -19.70
N PRO A 188 -9.90 -12.88 -19.55
CA PRO A 188 -8.80 -13.67 -20.10
C PRO A 188 -8.86 -15.13 -19.64
N GLU A 189 -8.60 -16.08 -20.55
CA GLU A 189 -8.72 -17.54 -20.28
C GLU A 189 -7.99 -18.00 -19.00
N LYS A 190 -6.90 -17.34 -18.65
CA LYS A 190 -6.09 -17.66 -17.46
C LYS A 190 -6.47 -16.86 -16.21
N ALA A 191 -7.47 -15.98 -16.29
CA ALA A 191 -7.92 -15.23 -15.13
C ALA A 191 -8.69 -16.13 -14.16
N GLN A 192 -8.14 -16.38 -12.97
CA GLN A 192 -8.71 -17.26 -11.96
C GLN A 192 -8.93 -16.59 -10.62
N THR A 193 -8.25 -15.50 -10.37
CA THR A 193 -8.26 -14.82 -9.08
C THR A 193 -8.54 -13.31 -9.23
N LEU A 194 -8.93 -12.70 -8.14
CA LEU A 194 -9.17 -11.25 -8.10
C LEU A 194 -7.94 -10.42 -8.53
N ASN A 195 -6.72 -10.92 -8.28
CA ASN A 195 -5.50 -10.30 -8.80
C ASN A 195 -5.44 -10.26 -10.33
N ASP A 196 -5.99 -11.26 -10.99
CA ASP A 196 -5.90 -11.36 -12.45
C ASP A 196 -6.80 -10.35 -13.17
N VAL A 197 -7.68 -9.68 -12.42
CA VAL A 197 -8.64 -8.70 -12.96
C VAL A 197 -8.50 -7.33 -12.28
N ALA A 198 -8.48 -7.28 -10.97
CA ALA A 198 -8.59 -6.04 -10.20
C ALA A 198 -7.26 -5.50 -9.65
N SER A 199 -6.12 -6.16 -9.89
CA SER A 199 -4.80 -5.57 -9.61
C SER A 199 -4.33 -4.68 -10.76
N GLY A 200 -3.29 -3.87 -10.54
CA GLY A 200 -2.69 -3.08 -11.62
C GLY A 200 -2.27 -3.94 -12.82
N LEU A 201 -1.65 -5.09 -12.59
CA LEU A 201 -1.30 -6.04 -13.66
C LEU A 201 -2.54 -6.72 -14.26
N GLY A 202 -3.56 -6.97 -13.43
CA GLY A 202 -4.83 -7.53 -13.89
C GLY A 202 -5.55 -6.60 -14.86
N LEU A 203 -5.61 -5.30 -14.53
CA LEU A 203 -6.18 -4.27 -15.41
C LEU A 203 -5.48 -4.20 -16.76
N LEU A 204 -4.15 -4.23 -16.79
CA LEU A 204 -3.39 -4.22 -18.05
C LEU A 204 -3.72 -5.44 -18.93
N ARG A 205 -3.80 -6.63 -18.33
CA ARG A 205 -4.19 -7.85 -19.04
C ARG A 205 -5.64 -7.79 -19.54
N LEU A 206 -6.54 -7.25 -18.72
CA LEU A 206 -7.94 -7.09 -19.10
C LEU A 206 -8.08 -6.09 -20.27
N ALA A 207 -7.36 -4.96 -20.24
CA ALA A 207 -7.32 -3.99 -21.32
C ALA A 207 -6.85 -4.62 -22.63
N GLN A 208 -5.72 -5.34 -22.62
CA GLN A 208 -5.19 -6.05 -23.78
C GLN A 208 -6.16 -7.13 -24.30
N PHE A 209 -6.84 -7.83 -23.42
CA PHE A 209 -7.81 -8.85 -23.77
C PHE A 209 -9.07 -8.27 -24.43
N ARG A 210 -9.60 -7.19 -23.86
CA ARG A 210 -10.85 -6.55 -24.32
C ARG A 210 -10.65 -5.79 -25.64
N HIS A 211 -9.55 -5.08 -25.75
CA HIS A 211 -9.26 -4.15 -26.85
C HIS A 211 -7.83 -4.30 -27.37
N PRO A 212 -7.48 -5.49 -27.94
CA PRO A 212 -6.09 -5.80 -28.32
C PRO A 212 -5.51 -4.92 -29.43
N THR A 213 -6.39 -4.28 -30.23
CA THR A 213 -5.96 -3.37 -31.31
C THR A 213 -5.93 -1.90 -30.90
N HIS A 214 -6.45 -1.58 -29.72
CA HIS A 214 -6.50 -0.22 -29.19
C HIS A 214 -5.26 0.10 -28.34
N TRP A 215 -4.78 -0.87 -27.56
CA TRP A 215 -3.69 -0.70 -26.63
C TRP A 215 -2.34 -1.14 -27.21
N ASP A 216 -1.30 -0.36 -26.92
CA ASP A 216 0.08 -0.78 -27.19
C ASP A 216 0.39 -2.06 -26.38
N PRO A 217 1.10 -3.06 -26.95
CA PRO A 217 1.56 -4.22 -26.20
C PRO A 217 2.36 -3.90 -24.93
N ASP A 218 3.06 -2.78 -24.94
CA ASP A 218 3.86 -2.29 -23.80
C ASP A 218 3.10 -1.32 -22.88
N LEU A 219 1.76 -1.28 -22.96
CA LEU A 219 0.90 -0.45 -22.12
C LEU A 219 1.30 -0.53 -20.64
N GLN A 220 1.51 0.63 -20.03
CA GLN A 220 1.80 0.73 -18.60
C GLN A 220 0.56 1.17 -17.82
N LEU A 221 0.51 0.80 -16.53
CA LEU A 221 -0.63 1.15 -15.68
C LEU A 221 -0.90 2.67 -15.60
N PRO A 222 0.11 3.54 -15.46
CA PRO A 222 -0.14 4.99 -15.48
C PRO A 222 -0.83 5.48 -16.75
N ASP A 223 -0.50 4.90 -17.92
CA ASP A 223 -1.09 5.30 -19.19
C ASP A 223 -2.56 4.88 -19.28
N LEU A 224 -2.89 3.67 -18.82
CA LEU A 224 -4.28 3.20 -18.75
C LEU A 224 -5.11 4.06 -17.78
N LEU A 225 -4.56 4.39 -16.61
CA LEU A 225 -5.25 5.24 -15.64
C LEU A 225 -5.45 6.67 -16.19
N GLN A 226 -4.44 7.22 -16.87
CA GLN A 226 -4.56 8.53 -17.49
C GLN A 226 -5.62 8.54 -18.59
N SER A 227 -5.65 7.53 -19.46
CA SER A 227 -6.69 7.36 -20.48
C SER A 227 -8.10 7.34 -19.87
N ALA A 228 -8.29 6.68 -18.73
CA ALA A 228 -9.56 6.69 -18.02
C ALA A 228 -9.92 8.07 -17.46
N LEU A 229 -8.93 8.81 -16.93
CA LEU A 229 -9.12 10.20 -16.48
C LEU A 229 -9.47 11.13 -17.66
N ASP A 230 -8.92 10.87 -18.85
CA ASP A 230 -9.21 11.58 -20.10
C ASP A 230 -10.52 11.12 -20.75
N ARG A 231 -11.28 10.24 -20.07
CA ARG A 231 -12.58 9.73 -20.51
C ARG A 231 -12.54 8.83 -21.75
N ASP A 232 -11.41 8.14 -22.00
CA ASP A 232 -11.37 7.13 -23.04
C ASP A 232 -12.40 6.02 -22.78
N PRO A 233 -13.30 5.70 -23.72
CA PRO A 233 -14.39 4.75 -23.49
C PRO A 233 -13.89 3.31 -23.27
N PHE A 234 -12.78 2.93 -23.88
CA PHE A 234 -12.20 1.59 -23.74
C PHE A 234 -11.53 1.43 -22.37
N ALA A 235 -10.84 2.48 -21.90
CA ALA A 235 -10.28 2.50 -20.55
C ALA A 235 -11.39 2.43 -19.50
N LEU A 236 -12.46 3.23 -19.66
CA LEU A 236 -13.60 3.23 -18.73
C LEU A 236 -14.32 1.88 -18.69
N GLU A 237 -14.51 1.20 -19.83
CA GLU A 237 -15.10 -0.15 -19.87
C GLU A 237 -14.27 -1.17 -19.05
N VAL A 238 -12.96 -1.16 -19.22
CA VAL A 238 -12.05 -2.04 -18.48
C VAL A 238 -12.10 -1.79 -16.97
N ILE A 239 -12.11 -0.52 -16.58
CA ILE A 239 -12.17 -0.11 -15.17
C ILE A 239 -13.52 -0.47 -14.56
N ASP A 240 -14.61 -0.21 -15.25
CA ASP A 240 -15.97 -0.55 -14.81
C ASP A 240 -16.10 -2.06 -14.53
N GLN A 241 -15.66 -2.90 -15.48
CA GLN A 241 -15.69 -4.35 -15.33
C GLN A 241 -14.86 -4.83 -14.14
N ALA A 242 -13.64 -4.33 -13.99
CA ALA A 242 -12.75 -4.73 -12.90
C ALA A 242 -13.27 -4.28 -11.53
N ALA A 243 -13.81 -3.06 -11.45
CA ALA A 243 -14.39 -2.50 -10.23
C ALA A 243 -15.65 -3.25 -9.80
N ALA A 244 -16.53 -3.60 -10.75
CA ALA A 244 -17.72 -4.39 -10.47
C ALA A 244 -17.37 -5.79 -9.95
N ILE A 245 -16.42 -6.48 -10.59
CA ILE A 245 -15.93 -7.77 -10.12
C ILE A 245 -15.34 -7.65 -8.71
N PHE A 246 -14.52 -6.62 -8.46
CA PHE A 246 -13.96 -6.38 -7.13
C PHE A 246 -15.06 -6.17 -6.09
N GLY A 247 -16.07 -5.33 -6.39
CA GLY A 247 -17.21 -5.07 -5.51
C GLY A 247 -17.97 -6.33 -5.11
N CYS A 248 -18.32 -7.18 -6.07
CA CYS A 248 -18.98 -8.46 -5.79
C CYS A 248 -18.20 -9.34 -4.81
N HIS A 249 -16.86 -9.36 -4.91
CA HIS A 249 -16.02 -10.20 -4.05
C HIS A 249 -15.85 -9.67 -2.62
N LEU A 250 -16.33 -8.46 -2.32
CA LEU A 250 -16.31 -7.91 -0.97
C LEU A 250 -17.53 -8.31 -0.14
N GLU A 251 -18.56 -8.92 -0.71
CA GLU A 251 -19.80 -9.28 -0.03
C GLU A 251 -19.55 -10.02 1.29
N CYS A 252 -18.84 -11.14 1.24
CA CYS A 252 -18.58 -11.94 2.43
C CYS A 252 -17.80 -11.16 3.51
N LEU A 253 -16.85 -10.31 3.12
CA LEU A 253 -16.07 -9.52 4.04
C LEU A 253 -16.93 -8.45 4.72
N VAL A 254 -17.79 -7.78 3.94
CA VAL A 254 -18.69 -6.75 4.47
C VAL A 254 -19.71 -7.35 5.40
N HIS A 255 -20.33 -8.49 5.06
CA HIS A 255 -21.27 -9.18 5.96
C HIS A 255 -20.62 -9.67 7.25
N SER A 256 -19.39 -10.20 7.16
CA SER A 256 -18.70 -10.81 8.30
C SER A 256 -18.10 -9.79 9.26
N LEU A 257 -17.57 -8.70 8.75
CA LEU A 257 -16.75 -7.76 9.53
C LEU A 257 -17.38 -6.38 9.69
N ARG A 258 -18.44 -6.07 8.94
CA ARG A 258 -19.21 -4.81 9.04
C ARG A 258 -18.33 -3.58 9.20
N PRO A 259 -17.40 -3.28 8.28
CA PRO A 259 -16.57 -2.10 8.39
C PRO A 259 -17.42 -0.82 8.32
N GLU A 260 -17.07 0.17 9.12
CA GLU A 260 -17.71 1.49 9.08
C GLU A 260 -17.36 2.20 7.76
N LYS A 261 -16.14 1.94 7.25
CA LYS A 261 -15.63 2.57 6.03
C LYS A 261 -14.77 1.63 5.21
N ILE A 262 -14.89 1.76 3.89
CA ILE A 262 -14.04 1.09 2.90
C ILE A 262 -13.28 2.17 2.12
N ILE A 263 -11.96 2.09 2.12
CA ILE A 263 -11.08 3.09 1.51
C ILE A 263 -10.32 2.46 0.36
N ILE A 264 -10.43 3.09 -0.80
CA ILE A 264 -9.71 2.72 -2.00
C ILE A 264 -8.42 3.52 -2.07
N GLY A 265 -7.29 2.84 -1.90
CA GLY A 265 -5.96 3.43 -1.90
C GLY A 265 -5.30 3.51 -3.28
N HIS A 266 -3.99 3.76 -3.25
CA HIS A 266 -3.18 3.95 -4.46
C HIS A 266 -3.12 2.68 -5.33
N PRO A 267 -3.15 2.82 -6.66
CA PRO A 267 -3.34 4.05 -7.43
C PRO A 267 -4.80 4.34 -7.77
N PHE A 268 -5.75 3.44 -7.45
CA PHE A 268 -7.13 3.50 -7.94
C PHE A 268 -7.97 4.59 -7.28
N HIS A 269 -7.52 5.16 -6.16
CA HIS A 269 -8.15 6.37 -5.59
C HIS A 269 -8.17 7.55 -6.59
N LEU A 270 -7.24 7.58 -7.56
CA LEU A 270 -7.19 8.62 -8.60
C LEU A 270 -8.37 8.54 -9.58
N LEU A 271 -8.95 7.35 -9.75
CA LEU A 271 -10.07 7.13 -10.67
C LEU A 271 -11.40 7.71 -10.15
N GLY A 272 -11.51 7.98 -8.83
CA GLY A 272 -12.72 8.53 -8.23
C GLY A 272 -13.95 7.70 -8.58
N GLU A 273 -15.02 8.36 -9.07
CA GLU A 273 -16.29 7.72 -9.40
C GLU A 273 -16.19 6.64 -10.49
N ALA A 274 -15.19 6.70 -11.37
CA ALA A 274 -15.01 5.68 -12.40
C ALA A 274 -14.70 4.29 -11.79
N TRP A 275 -14.07 4.25 -10.61
CA TRP A 275 -13.88 3.02 -9.84
C TRP A 275 -14.96 2.82 -8.78
N LEU A 276 -15.28 3.88 -8.02
CA LEU A 276 -16.14 3.77 -6.83
C LEU A 276 -17.57 3.39 -7.17
N LYS A 277 -18.13 3.99 -8.23
CA LYS A 277 -19.55 3.74 -8.59
C LYS A 277 -19.81 2.29 -8.98
N PRO A 278 -19.14 1.69 -10.00
CA PRO A 278 -19.38 0.30 -10.39
C PRO A 278 -19.05 -0.69 -9.26
N MET A 279 -18.03 -0.43 -8.45
CA MET A 279 -17.70 -1.23 -7.27
C MET A 279 -18.85 -1.20 -6.25
N THR A 280 -19.39 -0.01 -5.94
CA THR A 280 -20.45 0.16 -4.94
C THR A 280 -21.76 -0.46 -5.41
N ASP A 281 -22.13 -0.25 -6.67
CA ASP A 281 -23.34 -0.82 -7.26
C ASP A 281 -23.28 -2.36 -7.23
N ALA A 282 -22.15 -2.94 -7.63
CA ALA A 282 -21.95 -4.40 -7.61
C ALA A 282 -21.94 -4.98 -6.19
N LEU A 283 -21.30 -4.31 -5.24
CA LEU A 283 -21.31 -4.74 -3.82
C LEU A 283 -22.72 -4.65 -3.24
N SER A 284 -23.45 -3.57 -3.49
CA SER A 284 -24.83 -3.41 -3.02
C SER A 284 -25.75 -4.49 -3.58
N GLN A 285 -25.62 -4.80 -4.88
CA GLN A 285 -26.38 -5.86 -5.52
C GLN A 285 -26.05 -7.25 -4.94
N ALA A 286 -24.77 -7.57 -4.78
CA ALA A 286 -24.33 -8.86 -4.28
C ALA A 286 -24.73 -9.06 -2.80
N SER A 287 -24.52 -8.05 -1.96
CA SER A 287 -24.78 -8.14 -0.52
C SER A 287 -26.25 -7.94 -0.15
N GLY A 288 -27.06 -7.38 -1.03
CA GLY A 288 -28.44 -6.98 -0.70
C GLY A 288 -28.51 -5.81 0.29
N LEU A 289 -27.39 -5.20 0.64
CA LEU A 289 -27.31 -4.05 1.54
C LEU A 289 -27.52 -2.75 0.74
N GLY A 290 -28.37 -1.87 1.25
CA GLY A 290 -28.65 -0.59 0.63
C GLY A 290 -28.83 0.54 1.64
N GLY A 291 -28.87 1.78 1.15
CA GLY A 291 -29.10 2.96 2.00
C GLY A 291 -28.02 3.10 3.08
N GLY A 292 -28.41 3.19 4.34
CA GLY A 292 -27.50 3.36 5.49
C GLY A 292 -26.83 2.09 6.01
N GLU A 293 -27.14 0.92 5.43
CA GLU A 293 -26.59 -0.37 5.87
C GLU A 293 -25.24 -0.69 5.22
N LEU A 294 -24.98 -0.14 4.04
CA LEU A 294 -23.71 -0.31 3.35
C LEU A 294 -22.65 0.60 3.97
N SER A 295 -21.46 0.06 4.18
CA SER A 295 -20.28 0.83 4.60
C SER A 295 -20.06 2.05 3.70
N GLN A 296 -19.58 3.14 4.28
CA GLN A 296 -19.14 4.29 3.46
C GLN A 296 -17.95 3.88 2.60
N ILE A 297 -18.06 4.03 1.29
CA ILE A 297 -16.99 3.72 0.34
C ILE A 297 -16.43 5.02 -0.21
N GLN A 298 -15.12 5.20 -0.14
CA GLN A 298 -14.47 6.42 -0.61
C GLN A 298 -13.06 6.16 -1.13
N ALA A 299 -12.59 7.08 -1.96
CA ALA A 299 -11.17 7.16 -2.31
C ALA A 299 -10.33 7.62 -1.10
N SER A 300 -9.06 7.24 -1.08
CA SER A 300 -8.09 7.74 -0.10
C SER A 300 -8.10 9.27 -0.06
N ALA A 301 -8.18 9.83 1.14
CA ALA A 301 -8.13 11.28 1.36
C ALA A 301 -6.70 11.86 1.25
N LEU A 302 -5.68 11.00 1.15
CA LEU A 302 -4.26 11.41 1.13
C LEU A 302 -3.82 11.95 -0.24
N GLY A 303 -4.59 11.68 -1.30
CA GLY A 303 -4.32 12.16 -2.65
C GLY A 303 -2.94 11.75 -3.17
N SER A 304 -2.28 12.65 -3.91
CA SER A 304 -0.94 12.40 -4.46
C SER A 304 0.15 12.23 -3.41
N ARG A 305 -0.08 12.65 -2.17
CA ARG A 305 0.85 12.50 -1.05
C ARG A 305 0.85 11.11 -0.42
N GLN A 306 -0.05 10.23 -0.84
CA GLN A 306 -0.22 8.91 -0.23
C GLN A 306 1.08 8.11 -0.14
N PRO A 307 1.91 7.93 -1.20
CA PRO A 307 3.15 7.16 -1.11
C PRO A 307 4.17 7.73 -0.09
N GLU A 308 4.19 9.05 0.05
CA GLU A 308 5.06 9.76 0.98
C GLU A 308 4.61 9.55 2.43
N LEU A 309 3.30 9.69 2.68
CA LEU A 309 2.73 9.50 4.01
C LEU A 309 2.74 8.02 4.44
N GLU A 310 2.57 7.08 3.51
CA GLU A 310 2.81 5.65 3.75
C GLU A 310 4.24 5.37 4.22
N ALA A 311 5.23 6.06 3.64
CA ALA A 311 6.63 5.91 4.04
C ALA A 311 6.88 6.37 5.48
N LEU A 312 6.14 7.35 5.99
CA LEU A 312 6.31 7.92 7.33
C LEU A 312 5.43 7.26 8.41
N ALA A 313 4.25 6.77 8.02
CA ALA A 313 3.20 6.37 8.95
C ALA A 313 3.60 5.27 9.95
N PRO A 314 4.37 4.22 9.61
CA PRO A 314 4.79 3.20 10.58
C PRO A 314 5.53 3.77 11.79
N ALA A 315 6.51 4.65 11.55
CA ALA A 315 7.26 5.28 12.66
C ALA A 315 6.42 6.29 13.44
N ILE A 316 5.61 7.10 12.76
CA ILE A 316 4.75 8.09 13.42
C ILE A 316 3.78 7.39 14.38
N MET A 317 3.12 6.32 13.93
CA MET A 317 2.18 5.58 14.77
C MET A 317 2.88 4.93 15.97
N ALA A 318 4.02 4.28 15.76
CA ALA A 318 4.78 3.65 16.83
C ALA A 318 5.25 4.66 17.89
N LEU A 319 5.74 5.84 17.47
CA LEU A 319 6.23 6.88 18.37
C LEU A 319 5.09 7.59 19.10
N ARG A 320 3.91 7.77 18.50
CA ARG A 320 2.73 8.30 19.20
C ARG A 320 2.24 7.34 20.27
N GLY A 321 2.06 6.05 19.94
CA GLY A 321 1.63 5.05 20.89
C GLY A 321 2.63 4.79 22.04
N ALA A 322 3.90 5.14 21.89
CA ALA A 322 4.89 5.10 22.97
C ALA A 322 4.80 6.31 23.92
N ARG A 323 4.25 7.43 23.47
CA ARG A 323 4.05 8.65 24.30
C ARG A 323 2.77 8.62 25.14
N GLU A 324 1.79 7.81 24.75
CA GLU A 324 0.49 7.68 25.42
C GLU A 324 0.51 6.60 26.52
N ARG A 325 1.58 5.85 26.65
CA ARG A 325 1.86 4.84 27.71
C ARG A 325 2.87 5.34 28.72
#